data_cac06a81ed3bac1284fea2d90e8af559
#
_entry.id   cac06a81ed3bac1284fea2d90e8af559
#
_cell.length_a   1.000
_cell.length_b   1.000
_cell.length_c   1.000
_cell.angle_alpha   90.00
_cell.angle_beta   90.00
_cell.angle_gamma   90.00
#
_symmetry.space_group_name_H-M   'P 1'
#
loop_
_entity.id
_entity.type
_entity.pdbx_description
1 polymer ?
#
loop_
_entity_poly.entity_id
_entity_poly.type
_entity_poly.pdbx_seq_one_letter_code
_entity_poly.pdbx_strand_id
1 'polypeptide(L)'
;MEQTFFIIKPDGVKRGLVGEVLKRIEQRGFIIEKLELRSQLSEELIDQHYQDLVGQSFYPPIREFMTSGPVLVGIISGPKVIETWRTMMGATRPEEALSGTIRGDFAKAAGKNQAIQNVVHGSDSEESAKREIALWF
;
A
#
# COMPACT_ATOMS: atom_id res chain seq x y z
N MET A 1 -19.99 -0.81 -8.20
CA MET A 1 -18.79 -1.68 -8.23
C MET A 1 -17.89 -1.29 -7.08
N GLU A 2 -17.41 -2.28 -6.36
CA GLU A 2 -16.53 -2.04 -5.21
C GLU A 2 -15.20 -1.47 -5.67
N GLN A 3 -14.67 -0.54 -4.87
CA GLN A 3 -13.37 0.09 -5.12
C GLN A 3 -12.46 -0.03 -3.90
N THR A 4 -11.16 -0.07 -4.12
CA THR A 4 -10.19 0.04 -3.04
C THR A 4 -9.07 1.00 -3.44
N PHE A 5 -8.49 1.63 -2.44
CA PHE A 5 -7.32 2.49 -2.60
C PHE A 5 -6.07 1.66 -2.41
N PHE A 6 -5.05 1.89 -3.24
CA PHE A 6 -3.78 1.21 -3.06
C PHE A 6 -2.61 2.19 -3.18
N ILE A 7 -1.50 1.81 -2.56
CA ILE A 7 -0.24 2.54 -2.69
C ILE A 7 0.83 1.51 -3.05
N ILE A 8 1.70 1.87 -3.98
CA ILE A 8 3.01 1.22 -4.10
C ILE A 8 3.96 2.12 -3.33
N LYS A 9 4.46 1.61 -2.22
CA LYS A 9 5.24 2.36 -1.23
C LYS A 9 6.63 2.73 -1.75
N PRO A 10 7.36 3.61 -1.06
CA PRO A 10 8.67 4.04 -1.55
C PRO A 10 9.65 2.91 -1.87
N ASP A 11 9.63 1.83 -1.09
CA ASP A 11 10.49 0.68 -1.35
C ASP A 11 10.12 -0.02 -2.66
N GLY A 12 8.84 -0.15 -2.95
CA GLY A 12 8.36 -0.76 -4.20
C GLY A 12 8.74 0.07 -5.42
N VAL A 13 8.57 1.38 -5.33
CA VAL A 13 8.94 2.28 -6.44
C VAL A 13 10.46 2.26 -6.65
N LYS A 14 11.22 2.42 -5.58
CA LYS A 14 12.68 2.44 -5.64
C LYS A 14 13.28 1.16 -6.23
N ARG A 15 12.67 0.02 -5.90
CA ARG A 15 13.15 -1.29 -6.36
C ARG A 15 12.65 -1.67 -7.75
N GLY A 16 11.89 -0.78 -8.40
CA GLY A 16 11.39 -1.06 -9.76
C GLY A 16 10.27 -2.10 -9.82
N LEU A 17 9.46 -2.18 -8.77
CA LEU A 17 8.38 -3.17 -8.69
C LEU A 17 7.03 -2.66 -9.21
N VAL A 18 6.96 -1.41 -9.66
CA VAL A 18 5.71 -0.80 -10.13
C VAL A 18 5.05 -1.65 -11.21
N GLY A 19 5.79 -2.02 -12.23
CA GLY A 19 5.25 -2.81 -13.35
C GLY A 19 4.74 -4.17 -12.91
N GLU A 20 5.46 -4.83 -12.01
CA GLU A 20 5.05 -6.14 -11.49
C GLU A 20 3.74 -6.05 -10.70
N VAL A 21 3.60 -5.04 -9.86
CA VAL A 21 2.38 -4.84 -9.07
C VAL A 21 1.18 -4.54 -9.97
N LEU A 22 1.35 -3.62 -10.91
CA LEU A 22 0.27 -3.27 -11.84
C LEU A 22 -0.13 -4.45 -12.73
N LYS A 23 0.86 -5.24 -13.17
CA LYS A 23 0.61 -6.44 -13.94
C LYS A 23 -0.26 -7.43 -13.17
N ARG A 24 0.03 -7.66 -11.90
CA ARG A 24 -0.75 -8.57 -11.06
C ARG A 24 -2.19 -8.09 -10.88
N ILE A 25 -2.39 -6.78 -10.72
CA ILE A 25 -3.73 -6.19 -10.62
C ILE A 25 -4.52 -6.48 -11.91
N GLU A 26 -3.93 -6.20 -13.05
CA GLU A 26 -4.60 -6.39 -14.33
C GLU A 26 -4.81 -7.86 -14.67
N GLN A 27 -3.84 -8.71 -14.39
CA GLN A 27 -3.97 -10.17 -14.60
C GLN A 27 -5.09 -10.77 -13.77
N ARG A 28 -5.34 -10.22 -12.57
CA ARG A 28 -6.43 -10.69 -11.72
C ARG A 28 -7.81 -10.24 -12.23
N GLY A 29 -7.83 -9.33 -13.21
CA GLY A 29 -9.07 -8.85 -13.82
C GLY A 29 -9.65 -7.57 -13.23
N PHE A 30 -8.93 -6.91 -12.33
CA PHE A 30 -9.37 -5.64 -11.78
C PHE A 30 -9.06 -4.49 -12.72
N ILE A 31 -9.88 -3.44 -12.64
CA ILE A 31 -9.73 -2.24 -13.47
C ILE A 31 -9.00 -1.17 -12.66
N ILE A 32 -7.96 -0.60 -13.26
CA ILE A 32 -7.28 0.55 -12.67
C ILE A 32 -8.07 1.79 -13.07
N GLU A 33 -8.76 2.37 -12.09
CA GLU A 33 -9.62 3.55 -12.31
C GLU A 33 -8.82 4.84 -12.24
N LYS A 34 -7.84 4.91 -11.34
CA LYS A 34 -6.96 6.06 -11.18
C LYS A 34 -5.56 5.59 -10.87
N LEU A 35 -4.58 6.37 -11.32
CA LEU A 35 -3.17 6.06 -11.10
C LEU A 35 -2.39 7.37 -11.12
N GLU A 36 -1.61 7.62 -10.07
CA GLU A 36 -0.88 8.87 -9.94
C GLU A 36 0.46 8.63 -9.24
N LEU A 37 1.54 9.08 -9.88
CA LEU A 37 2.85 9.07 -9.26
C LEU A 37 3.01 10.36 -8.46
N ARG A 38 3.33 10.23 -7.19
CA ARG A 38 3.61 11.36 -6.32
C ARG A 38 5.07 11.34 -5.92
N SER A 39 5.80 12.38 -6.27
CA SER A 39 7.25 12.42 -6.07
C SER A 39 7.64 12.53 -4.60
N GLN A 40 6.80 13.15 -3.79
CA GLN A 40 7.04 13.32 -2.35
C GLN A 40 5.72 13.51 -1.63
N LEU A 41 5.51 12.79 -0.56
CA LEU A 41 4.34 12.97 0.30
C LEU A 41 4.65 13.93 1.42
N SER A 42 3.64 14.72 1.84
CA SER A 42 3.77 15.56 3.02
C SER A 42 3.57 14.74 4.29
N GLU A 43 4.19 15.18 5.36
CA GLU A 43 3.96 14.56 6.67
C GLU A 43 2.51 14.68 7.11
N GLU A 44 1.85 15.81 6.77
CA GLU A 44 0.45 16.03 7.10
C GLU A 44 -0.46 14.99 6.48
N LEU A 45 -0.26 14.69 5.19
CA LEU A 45 -1.07 13.69 4.49
C LEU A 45 -0.86 12.30 5.09
N ILE A 46 0.39 11.95 5.40
CA ILE A 46 0.70 10.67 6.01
C ILE A 46 0.10 10.56 7.40
N ASP A 47 0.15 11.62 8.19
CA ASP A 47 -0.48 11.62 9.52
C ASP A 47 -2.00 11.44 9.42
N GLN A 48 -2.64 12.03 8.42
CA GLN A 48 -4.07 11.85 8.19
C GLN A 48 -4.38 10.41 7.74
N HIS A 49 -3.56 9.86 6.88
CA HIS A 49 -3.72 8.48 6.40
C HIS A 49 -3.61 7.48 7.56
N TYR A 50 -2.61 7.65 8.40
CA TYR A 50 -2.34 6.79 9.57
C TYR A 50 -2.86 7.39 10.87
N GLN A 51 -3.99 8.09 10.83
CA GLN A 51 -4.51 8.84 11.98
C GLN A 51 -4.59 8.01 13.27
N ASP A 52 -4.85 6.70 13.16
CA ASP A 52 -4.96 5.82 14.32
C ASP A 52 -3.61 5.40 14.89
N LEU A 53 -2.52 5.67 14.19
CA LEU A 53 -1.17 5.29 14.60
C LEU A 53 -0.32 6.46 15.11
N VAL A 54 -0.73 7.69 14.83
CA VAL A 54 0.10 8.88 15.10
C VAL A 54 0.64 8.97 16.52
N GLY A 55 -0.17 8.59 17.50
CA GLY A 55 0.21 8.63 18.91
C GLY A 55 1.03 7.43 19.40
N GLN A 56 1.27 6.46 18.54
CA GLN A 56 1.99 5.24 18.93
C GLN A 56 3.50 5.44 18.85
N SER A 57 4.23 4.79 19.76
CA SER A 57 5.70 4.91 19.83
C SER A 57 6.42 4.41 18.58
N PHE A 58 5.79 3.50 17.83
CA PHE A 58 6.38 2.92 16.62
C PHE A 58 6.06 3.73 15.35
N TYR A 59 5.30 4.83 15.46
CA TYR A 59 4.87 5.58 14.29
C TYR A 59 5.96 6.42 13.61
N PRO A 60 6.85 7.14 14.33
CA PRO A 60 7.84 8.00 13.66
C PRO A 60 8.64 7.34 12.54
N PRO A 61 9.13 6.10 12.68
CA PRO A 61 9.81 5.43 11.55
C PRO A 61 8.90 5.19 10.35
N ILE A 62 7.59 4.96 10.57
CA ILE A 62 6.61 4.77 9.49
C ILE A 62 6.46 6.08 8.70
N ARG A 63 6.31 7.20 9.38
CA ARG A 63 6.20 8.51 8.73
C ARG A 63 7.45 8.81 7.93
N GLU A 64 8.62 8.60 8.52
CA GLU A 64 9.90 8.83 7.85
C GLU A 64 10.01 8.00 6.57
N PHE A 65 9.66 6.72 6.66
CA PHE A 65 9.69 5.83 5.50
C PHE A 65 8.73 6.29 4.41
N MET A 66 7.48 6.58 4.75
CA MET A 66 6.46 6.94 3.76
C MET A 66 6.72 8.28 3.08
N THR A 67 7.49 9.17 3.70
CA THR A 67 7.88 10.46 3.12
C THR A 67 9.28 10.44 2.51
N SER A 68 9.93 9.29 2.44
CA SER A 68 11.33 9.18 2.02
C SER A 68 11.54 9.21 0.51
N GLY A 69 10.49 9.11 -0.29
CA GLY A 69 10.64 9.10 -1.73
C GLY A 69 9.30 8.92 -2.44
N PRO A 70 9.35 8.73 -3.78
CA PRO A 70 8.13 8.63 -4.57
C PRO A 70 7.28 7.43 -4.22
N VAL A 71 5.97 7.60 -4.37
CA VAL A 71 4.98 6.52 -4.26
C VAL A 71 4.05 6.56 -5.46
N LEU A 72 3.45 5.43 -5.78
CA LEU A 72 2.39 5.37 -6.77
C LEU A 72 1.08 5.09 -6.03
N VAL A 73 0.07 5.91 -6.26
CA VAL A 73 -1.23 5.75 -5.62
C VAL A 73 -2.32 5.54 -6.67
N GLY A 74 -3.34 4.81 -6.32
CA GLY A 74 -4.40 4.56 -7.26
C GLY A 74 -5.67 3.99 -6.66
N ILE A 75 -6.64 3.82 -7.54
CA ILE A 75 -7.92 3.22 -7.22
C ILE A 75 -8.13 2.07 -8.18
N ILE A 76 -8.45 0.90 -7.65
CA ILE A 76 -8.83 -0.25 -8.47
C ILE A 76 -10.25 -0.68 -8.12
N SER A 77 -10.95 -1.25 -9.10
CA SER A 77 -12.34 -1.65 -8.94
C SER A 77 -12.58 -3.06 -9.45
N GLY A 78 -13.57 -3.70 -8.87
CA GLY A 78 -14.02 -5.02 -9.27
C GLY A 78 -14.84 -5.68 -8.17
N PRO A 79 -15.52 -6.78 -8.49
CA PRO A 79 -16.25 -7.54 -7.46
C PRO A 79 -15.32 -8.03 -6.37
N LYS A 80 -15.62 -7.72 -5.12
CA LYS A 80 -14.84 -8.14 -3.94
C LYS A 80 -13.37 -7.70 -4.01
N VAL A 81 -13.10 -6.56 -4.62
CA VAL A 81 -11.72 -6.08 -4.84
C VAL A 81 -10.97 -5.83 -3.54
N ILE A 82 -11.63 -5.33 -2.51
CA ILE A 82 -10.98 -5.06 -1.21
C ILE A 82 -10.38 -6.34 -0.64
N GLU A 83 -11.20 -7.35 -0.51
CA GLU A 83 -10.81 -8.66 0.03
C GLU A 83 -9.76 -9.35 -0.85
N THR A 84 -10.00 -9.35 -2.16
CA THR A 84 -9.10 -10.03 -3.09
C THR A 84 -7.74 -9.34 -3.17
N TRP A 85 -7.72 -8.00 -3.19
CA TRP A 85 -6.46 -7.27 -3.21
C TRP A 85 -5.65 -7.54 -1.93
N ARG A 86 -6.32 -7.62 -0.78
CA ARG A 86 -5.64 -7.95 0.47
C ARG A 86 -5.01 -9.35 0.41
N THR A 87 -5.70 -10.31 -0.17
CA THR A 87 -5.15 -11.66 -0.37
C THR A 87 -3.95 -11.62 -1.31
N MET A 88 -4.02 -10.84 -2.39
CA MET A 88 -2.91 -10.68 -3.33
C MET A 88 -1.69 -10.03 -2.70
N MET A 89 -1.89 -9.06 -1.82
CA MET A 89 -0.79 -8.40 -1.12
C MET A 89 -0.09 -9.34 -0.14
N GLY A 90 -0.85 -10.18 0.53
CA GLY A 90 -0.33 -11.06 1.57
C GLY A 90 -0.29 -10.40 2.95
N ALA A 91 0.24 -11.13 3.93
CA ALA A 91 0.30 -10.67 5.31
C ALA A 91 1.12 -9.39 5.45
N THR A 92 0.71 -8.54 6.40
CA THR A 92 1.38 -7.26 6.69
C THR A 92 2.86 -7.45 7.02
N ARG A 93 3.16 -8.47 7.82
CA ARG A 93 4.56 -8.81 8.14
C ARG A 93 5.13 -9.70 7.04
N PRO A 94 6.20 -9.25 6.36
CA PRO A 94 6.75 -10.01 5.24
C PRO A 94 7.13 -11.44 5.58
N GLU A 95 7.65 -11.69 6.78
CA GLU A 95 8.06 -13.03 7.19
C GLU A 95 6.88 -14.01 7.33
N GLU A 96 5.66 -13.48 7.44
CA GLU A 96 4.44 -14.28 7.53
C GLU A 96 3.71 -14.37 6.19
N ALA A 97 4.16 -13.62 5.18
CA ALA A 97 3.51 -13.59 3.88
C ALA A 97 3.86 -14.84 3.06
N LEU A 98 2.84 -15.46 2.48
CA LEU A 98 3.03 -16.67 1.69
C LEU A 98 3.64 -16.34 0.33
N SER A 99 4.48 -17.23 -0.17
CA SER A 99 5.00 -17.15 -1.54
C SER A 99 3.82 -17.10 -2.52
N GLY A 100 3.96 -16.30 -3.58
CA GLY A 100 2.89 -16.05 -4.55
C GLY A 100 2.15 -14.75 -4.25
N THR A 101 2.15 -14.27 -3.00
CA THR A 101 1.64 -12.93 -2.70
C THR A 101 2.72 -11.90 -3.00
N ILE A 102 2.32 -10.64 -3.17
CA ILE A 102 3.28 -9.57 -3.46
C ILE A 102 4.32 -9.46 -2.35
N ARG A 103 3.89 -9.43 -1.11
CA ARG A 103 4.80 -9.34 0.04
C ARG A 103 5.63 -10.59 0.23
N GLY A 104 5.05 -11.76 -0.03
CA GLY A 104 5.78 -13.02 0.07
C GLY A 104 6.88 -13.16 -0.97
N ASP A 105 6.66 -12.60 -2.16
CA ASP A 105 7.63 -12.67 -3.24
C ASP A 105 8.71 -11.58 -3.16
N PHE A 106 8.37 -10.39 -2.66
CA PHE A 106 9.25 -9.22 -2.79
C PHE A 106 9.67 -8.55 -1.50
N ALA A 107 8.91 -8.69 -0.42
CA ALA A 107 9.25 -8.05 0.84
C ALA A 107 10.04 -8.99 1.74
N LYS A 108 10.78 -8.41 2.68
CA LYS A 108 11.51 -9.18 3.67
C LYS A 108 11.32 -8.57 5.05
N ALA A 109 11.56 -9.35 6.10
CA ALA A 109 11.37 -8.93 7.47
C ALA A 109 12.15 -7.64 7.78
N ALA A 110 11.54 -6.77 8.58
CA ALA A 110 12.19 -5.56 9.05
C ALA A 110 13.28 -5.91 10.07
N GLY A 111 14.35 -5.13 10.07
CA GLY A 111 15.36 -5.20 11.11
C GLY A 111 14.82 -4.61 12.41
N LYS A 112 15.56 -4.79 13.49
CA LYS A 112 15.20 -4.28 14.81
C LYS A 112 15.05 -2.76 14.76
N ASN A 113 13.94 -2.25 15.29
CA ASN A 113 13.61 -0.82 15.32
C ASN A 113 13.47 -0.16 13.95
N GLN A 114 13.24 -0.94 12.91
CA GLN A 114 12.98 -0.44 11.56
C GLN A 114 11.50 -0.52 11.23
N ALA A 115 11.01 0.42 10.42
CA ALA A 115 9.66 0.34 9.87
C ALA A 115 9.56 -0.85 8.92
N ILE A 116 8.39 -1.48 8.89
CA ILE A 116 8.13 -2.56 7.94
C ILE A 116 8.05 -1.96 6.53
N GLN A 117 8.88 -2.47 5.61
CA GLN A 117 8.86 -2.10 4.21
C GLN A 117 8.23 -3.26 3.42
N ASN A 118 6.93 -3.16 3.19
CA ASN A 118 6.17 -4.28 2.64
C ASN A 118 5.51 -3.96 1.28
N VAL A 119 6.12 -3.06 0.55
CA VAL A 119 5.89 -2.78 -0.88
C VAL A 119 4.55 -2.10 -1.19
N VAL A 120 3.45 -2.58 -0.65
CA VAL A 120 2.10 -2.13 -1.05
C VAL A 120 1.20 -1.86 0.14
N HIS A 121 0.16 -1.07 -0.11
CA HIS A 121 -0.94 -0.80 0.82
C HIS A 121 -2.26 -1.05 0.12
N GLY A 122 -3.25 -1.46 0.86
CA GLY A 122 -4.64 -1.55 0.41
C GLY A 122 -5.57 -1.24 1.57
N SER A 123 -6.74 -0.70 1.25
CA SER A 123 -7.76 -0.42 2.25
C SER A 123 -8.23 -1.73 2.90
N ASP A 124 -8.56 -1.68 4.18
CA ASP A 124 -8.94 -2.90 4.93
C ASP A 124 -10.44 -3.15 5.00
N SER A 125 -11.25 -2.19 4.52
CA SER A 125 -12.71 -2.31 4.54
C SER A 125 -13.32 -1.31 3.55
N GLU A 126 -14.63 -1.43 3.31
CA GLU A 126 -15.33 -0.45 2.48
C GLU A 126 -15.25 0.95 3.08
N GLU A 127 -15.37 1.05 4.41
CA GLU A 127 -15.29 2.33 5.12
C GLU A 127 -13.91 2.95 4.95
N SER A 128 -12.85 2.17 5.16
CA SER A 128 -11.47 2.63 4.96
C SER A 128 -11.23 3.04 3.52
N ALA A 129 -11.75 2.28 2.55
CA ALA A 129 -11.59 2.60 1.13
C ALA A 129 -12.21 3.97 0.82
N LYS A 130 -13.42 4.22 1.28
CA LYS A 130 -14.08 5.51 1.05
C LYS A 130 -13.28 6.66 1.66
N ARG A 131 -12.82 6.49 2.89
CA ARG A 131 -12.04 7.51 3.60
C ARG A 131 -10.72 7.78 2.88
N GLU A 132 -10.01 6.74 2.50
CA GLU A 132 -8.71 6.87 1.86
C GLU A 132 -8.84 7.47 0.46
N ILE A 133 -9.82 7.05 -0.31
CA ILE A 133 -10.06 7.64 -1.64
C ILE A 133 -10.36 9.14 -1.52
N ALA A 134 -11.21 9.52 -0.57
CA ALA A 134 -11.54 10.94 -0.35
C ALA A 134 -10.32 11.76 0.12
N LEU A 135 -9.47 11.15 0.93
CA LEU A 135 -8.27 11.82 1.46
C LEU A 135 -7.22 12.05 0.37
N TRP A 136 -6.99 11.05 -0.48
CA TRP A 136 -5.90 11.07 -1.46
C TRP A 136 -6.29 11.69 -2.80
N PHE A 137 -7.56 11.66 -3.14
CA PHE A 137 -8.10 12.16 -4.40
C PHE A 137 -9.29 13.09 -4.15
#